data_e3105aec54a85df2dd3c6b64676ddb39
#
_entry.id   e3105aec54a85df2dd3c6b64676ddb39
#
_cell.length_a   1.000
_cell.length_b   1.000
_cell.length_c   1.000
_cell.angle_alpha   90.00
_cell.angle_beta   90.00
_cell.angle_gamma   90.00
#
_symmetry.space_group_name_H-M   'P 1'
#
loop_
_entity.id
_entity.type
_entity.pdbx_description
1 polymer ?
#
loop_
_entity_poly.entity_id
_entity_poly.type
_entity_poly.pdbx_seq_one_letter_code
_entity_poly.pdbx_strand_id
1 'polypeptide(L)'
;NPVVTELCKLVQHEDIVALEIRRYSPYNGRINDADVVQDLMIHDIDLACNVLLPQKLADTFTAGNSIVSGRLDFALCLMRFEAGAIASLGASRVTENKVREIAVHTNRSYILADLLNRSLSVVRNTNLVIDEGTESAYRQDSVTQKIFVPMVEPLRMELMDFIGCATQGREPAANGRAACRAIEIAETVISQAEAVPAVSVGGAG
;
A
#
# COMPACT_ATOMS: atom_id res chain seq x y z
N ASN A 1 1.34 -8.41 9.68
CA ASN A 1 2.25 -8.97 8.67
C ASN A 1 3.71 -8.64 9.04
N PRO A 2 4.63 -9.65 9.13
CA PRO A 2 6.03 -9.43 9.53
C PRO A 2 6.76 -8.38 8.69
N VAL A 3 6.53 -8.36 7.37
CA VAL A 3 7.13 -7.36 6.46
C VAL A 3 6.70 -5.94 6.85
N VAL A 4 5.41 -5.76 7.12
CA VAL A 4 4.87 -4.44 7.53
C VAL A 4 5.46 -4.03 8.90
N THR A 5 5.59 -4.96 9.83
CA THR A 5 6.20 -4.69 11.14
C THR A 5 7.64 -4.21 11.01
N GLU A 6 8.44 -4.85 10.15
CA GLU A 6 9.82 -4.41 9.91
C GLU A 6 9.87 -3.10 9.11
N LEU A 7 8.95 -2.91 8.14
CA LEU A 7 8.82 -1.65 7.42
C LEU A 7 8.53 -0.48 8.37
N CYS A 8 7.57 -0.64 9.29
CA CYS A 8 7.25 0.39 10.30
C CYS A 8 8.47 0.79 11.14
N LYS A 9 9.31 -0.17 11.53
CA LYS A 9 10.55 0.13 12.28
C LYS A 9 11.54 0.96 11.46
N LEU A 10 11.63 0.70 10.14
CA LEU A 10 12.52 1.45 9.25
C LEU A 10 12.08 2.90 9.07
N VAL A 11 10.77 3.12 8.92
CA VAL A 11 10.22 4.46 8.66
C VAL A 11 9.92 5.27 9.93
N GLN A 12 10.08 4.69 11.11
CA GLN A 12 9.73 5.31 12.39
C GLN A 12 10.36 6.68 12.62
N HIS A 13 11.54 6.92 12.03
CA HIS A 13 12.32 8.16 12.20
C HIS A 13 12.59 8.84 10.85
N GLU A 14 11.81 8.52 9.83
CA GLU A 14 11.92 9.10 8.49
C GLU A 14 10.60 9.77 8.09
N ASP A 15 10.69 10.88 7.40
CA ASP A 15 9.52 11.55 6.85
C ASP A 15 9.09 10.87 5.56
N ILE A 16 7.95 10.22 5.56
CA ILE A 16 7.37 9.62 4.36
C ILE A 16 6.83 10.73 3.47
N VAL A 17 7.35 10.83 2.27
CA VAL A 17 6.96 11.80 1.24
C VAL A 17 5.91 11.20 0.31
N ALA A 18 6.13 9.96 -0.12
CA ALA A 18 5.17 9.26 -0.97
C ALA A 18 5.10 7.76 -0.61
N LEU A 19 3.93 7.18 -0.84
CA LEU A 19 3.61 5.78 -0.62
C LEU A 19 2.93 5.22 -1.86
N GLU A 20 3.40 4.07 -2.34
CA GLU A 20 2.74 3.33 -3.41
C GLU A 20 2.42 1.94 -2.92
N ILE A 21 1.16 1.51 -3.06
CA ILE A 21 0.73 0.15 -2.71
C ILE A 21 0.04 -0.47 -3.91
N ARG A 22 0.45 -1.69 -4.26
CA ARG A 22 -0.15 -2.47 -5.32
C ARG A 22 -0.61 -3.82 -4.79
N ARG A 23 -1.92 -4.09 -4.98
CA ARG A 23 -2.53 -5.36 -4.60
C ARG A 23 -3.33 -5.93 -5.76
N TYR A 24 -2.71 -6.81 -6.50
CA TYR A 24 -3.29 -7.43 -7.68
C TYR A 24 -3.45 -8.94 -7.50
N SER A 25 -4.50 -9.50 -8.07
CA SER A 25 -4.75 -10.95 -8.06
C SER A 25 -5.49 -11.40 -9.33
N PRO A 26 -5.35 -12.66 -9.73
CA PRO A 26 -6.21 -13.25 -10.73
C PRO A 26 -7.66 -13.30 -10.25
N TYR A 27 -8.59 -13.23 -11.20
CA TYR A 27 -10.02 -13.40 -10.93
C TYR A 27 -10.31 -14.85 -10.54
N ASN A 28 -11.04 -15.05 -9.45
CA ASN A 28 -11.34 -16.40 -8.95
C ASN A 28 -12.84 -16.71 -8.83
N GLY A 29 -13.71 -15.77 -9.16
CA GLY A 29 -15.16 -15.95 -9.15
C GLY A 29 -15.83 -16.25 -7.80
N ARG A 30 -15.05 -16.30 -6.69
CA ARG A 30 -15.59 -16.64 -5.37
C ARG A 30 -16.27 -15.45 -4.68
N ILE A 31 -15.80 -14.25 -4.96
CA ILE A 31 -16.31 -13.01 -4.35
C ILE A 31 -17.07 -12.26 -5.43
N ASN A 32 -18.39 -12.38 -5.39
CA ASN A 32 -19.31 -11.77 -6.35
C ASN A 32 -20.16 -10.65 -5.73
N ASP A 33 -20.13 -10.51 -4.42
CA ASP A 33 -20.92 -9.57 -3.62
C ASP A 33 -20.16 -8.29 -3.25
N ALA A 34 -18.82 -8.29 -3.41
CA ALA A 34 -17.94 -7.16 -3.16
C ALA A 34 -17.20 -6.71 -4.43
N ASP A 35 -16.87 -5.43 -4.50
CA ASP A 35 -15.97 -4.87 -5.51
C ASP A 35 -14.49 -4.99 -5.10
N VAL A 36 -13.56 -4.57 -5.98
CA VAL A 36 -12.11 -4.67 -5.74
C VAL A 36 -11.65 -3.76 -4.59
N VAL A 37 -12.37 -2.69 -4.29
CA VAL A 37 -12.02 -1.79 -3.18
C VAL A 37 -12.38 -2.45 -1.87
N GLN A 38 -13.57 -3.03 -1.75
CA GLN A 38 -14.04 -3.72 -0.55
C GLN A 38 -13.25 -5.01 -0.27
N ASP A 39 -12.87 -5.75 -1.32
CA ASP A 39 -12.17 -7.03 -1.18
C ASP A 39 -10.65 -6.87 -0.98
N LEU A 40 -10.01 -5.95 -1.73
CA LEU A 40 -8.56 -5.83 -1.77
C LEU A 40 -8.04 -4.50 -1.25
N MET A 41 -8.53 -3.36 -1.79
CA MET A 41 -7.94 -2.05 -1.51
C MET A 41 -8.17 -1.60 -0.06
N ILE A 42 -9.22 -2.05 0.61
CA ILE A 42 -9.51 -1.68 2.01
C ILE A 42 -8.35 -2.00 2.95
N HIS A 43 -7.63 -3.09 2.71
CA HIS A 43 -6.44 -3.44 3.47
C HIS A 43 -5.29 -2.46 3.26
N ASP A 44 -5.18 -1.90 2.06
CA ASP A 44 -4.14 -0.95 1.70
C ASP A 44 -4.50 0.46 2.15
N ILE A 45 -5.79 0.80 2.18
CA ILE A 45 -6.32 2.01 2.83
C ILE A 45 -5.99 2.00 4.33
N ASP A 46 -6.21 0.87 5.01
CA ASP A 46 -5.86 0.72 6.42
C ASP A 46 -4.34 0.88 6.63
N LEU A 47 -3.52 0.22 5.83
CA LEU A 47 -2.06 0.36 5.91
C LEU A 47 -1.61 1.80 5.64
N ALA A 48 -2.15 2.46 4.63
CA ALA A 48 -1.78 3.82 4.30
C ALA A 48 -2.22 4.82 5.40
N CYS A 49 -3.49 4.79 5.79
CA CYS A 49 -4.09 5.84 6.62
C CYS A 49 -3.96 5.62 8.13
N ASN A 50 -3.81 4.37 8.58
CA ASN A 50 -3.77 4.05 10.01
C ASN A 50 -2.38 3.59 10.49
N VAL A 51 -1.52 3.10 9.58
CA VAL A 51 -0.24 2.50 9.95
C VAL A 51 0.95 3.33 9.47
N LEU A 52 1.04 3.62 8.17
CA LEU A 52 2.23 4.25 7.57
C LEU A 52 2.12 5.79 7.56
N LEU A 53 0.95 6.33 7.27
CA LEU A 53 0.65 7.77 7.26
C LEU A 53 -0.54 8.07 8.18
N PRO A 54 -0.39 7.95 9.53
CA PRO A 54 -1.47 8.18 10.48
C PRO A 54 -1.82 9.68 10.62
N GLN A 55 -1.92 10.34 9.48
CA GLN A 55 -2.23 11.77 9.34
C GLN A 55 -3.67 11.94 8.86
N LYS A 56 -4.16 13.16 8.90
CA LYS A 56 -5.47 13.47 8.35
C LYS A 56 -5.43 13.47 6.84
N LEU A 57 -6.33 12.71 6.23
CA LEU A 57 -6.55 12.69 4.79
C LEU A 57 -7.19 14.00 4.37
N ALA A 58 -6.58 14.69 3.42
CA ALA A 58 -7.08 15.97 2.91
C ALA A 58 -8.02 15.74 1.72
N ASP A 59 -7.65 14.81 0.83
CA ASP A 59 -8.32 14.64 -0.45
C ASP A 59 -8.02 13.28 -1.07
N THR A 60 -8.96 12.78 -1.91
CA THR A 60 -8.78 11.56 -2.70
C THR A 60 -9.27 11.79 -4.12
N PHE A 61 -8.61 11.14 -5.07
CA PHE A 61 -9.07 11.00 -6.44
C PHE A 61 -9.00 9.54 -6.85
N THR A 62 -10.13 8.98 -7.31
CA THR A 62 -10.22 7.58 -7.67
C THR A 62 -10.82 7.41 -9.05
N ALA A 63 -10.22 6.49 -9.82
CA ALA A 63 -10.77 5.98 -11.07
C ALA A 63 -10.75 4.46 -11.06
N GLY A 64 -11.74 3.83 -11.67
CA GLY A 64 -11.86 2.39 -11.72
C GLY A 64 -12.72 1.89 -12.88
N ASN A 65 -12.62 0.60 -13.15
CA ASN A 65 -13.38 -0.03 -14.22
C ASN A 65 -13.91 -1.41 -13.82
N SER A 66 -15.05 -1.76 -14.36
CA SER A 66 -15.59 -3.11 -14.37
C SER A 66 -15.12 -3.82 -15.65
N ILE A 67 -14.52 -4.99 -15.52
CA ILE A 67 -13.95 -5.74 -16.64
C ILE A 67 -14.63 -7.10 -16.80
N VAL A 68 -14.87 -7.82 -15.71
CA VAL A 68 -15.40 -9.20 -15.73
C VAL A 68 -16.64 -9.36 -14.87
N SER A 69 -16.68 -8.75 -13.68
CA SER A 69 -17.66 -9.09 -12.64
C SER A 69 -18.93 -8.25 -12.67
N GLY A 70 -19.00 -7.19 -13.48
CA GLY A 70 -20.09 -6.20 -13.45
C GLY A 70 -19.97 -5.20 -12.26
N ARG A 71 -18.94 -5.31 -11.43
CA ARG A 71 -18.54 -4.37 -10.36
C ARG A 71 -17.14 -3.86 -10.65
N LEU A 72 -16.60 -2.96 -9.83
CA LEU A 72 -15.21 -2.53 -9.97
C LEU A 72 -14.27 -3.73 -9.83
N ASP A 73 -13.52 -4.04 -10.89
CA ASP A 73 -12.50 -5.09 -10.96
C ASP A 73 -11.08 -4.53 -10.90
N PHE A 74 -10.94 -3.25 -11.24
CA PHE A 74 -9.70 -2.49 -11.17
C PHE A 74 -10.01 -1.10 -10.61
N ALA A 75 -9.17 -0.62 -9.69
CA ALA A 75 -9.26 0.73 -9.14
C ALA A 75 -7.87 1.29 -8.84
N LEU A 76 -7.71 2.59 -9.12
CA LEU A 76 -6.57 3.41 -8.71
C LEU A 76 -7.07 4.58 -7.88
N CYS A 77 -6.49 4.74 -6.69
CA CYS A 77 -6.79 5.85 -5.79
C CYS A 77 -5.52 6.64 -5.49
N LEU A 78 -5.56 7.93 -5.70
CA LEU A 78 -4.55 8.87 -5.23
C LEU A 78 -5.09 9.54 -3.97
N MET A 79 -4.25 9.63 -2.95
CA MET A 79 -4.55 10.24 -1.66
C MET A 79 -3.57 11.37 -1.38
N ARG A 80 -4.06 12.48 -0.86
CA ARG A 80 -3.25 13.60 -0.38
C ARG A 80 -3.53 13.80 1.11
N PHE A 81 -2.48 13.87 1.90
CA PHE A 81 -2.57 14.10 3.34
C PHE A 81 -2.31 15.56 3.68
N GLU A 82 -2.88 16.08 4.78
CA GLU A 82 -2.75 17.49 5.17
C GLU A 82 -1.29 17.91 5.42
N ALA A 83 -0.44 17.00 5.89
CA ALA A 83 1.00 17.27 6.07
C ALA A 83 1.82 17.21 4.76
N GLY A 84 1.18 17.01 3.60
CA GLY A 84 1.81 17.07 2.30
C GLY A 84 2.24 15.72 1.72
N ALA A 85 2.22 14.64 2.49
CA ALA A 85 2.48 13.29 1.96
C ALA A 85 1.39 12.88 0.96
N ILE A 86 1.77 12.03 0.01
CA ILE A 86 0.85 11.46 -0.99
C ILE A 86 0.89 9.94 -0.95
N ALA A 87 -0.22 9.30 -1.31
CA ALA A 87 -0.25 7.84 -1.50
C ALA A 87 -0.97 7.49 -2.81
N SER A 88 -0.48 6.43 -3.47
CA SER A 88 -1.09 5.83 -4.64
C SER A 88 -1.43 4.37 -4.31
N LEU A 89 -2.72 4.03 -4.36
CA LEU A 89 -3.21 2.68 -4.11
C LEU A 89 -3.77 2.09 -5.38
N GLY A 90 -3.23 0.94 -5.82
CA GLY A 90 -3.73 0.20 -6.97
C GLY A 90 -4.26 -1.17 -6.56
N ALA A 91 -5.51 -1.46 -6.86
CA ALA A 91 -6.12 -2.76 -6.64
C ALA A 91 -6.67 -3.34 -7.95
N SER A 92 -6.43 -4.63 -8.18
CA SER A 92 -6.95 -5.36 -9.34
C SER A 92 -7.24 -6.81 -8.97
N ARG A 93 -8.34 -7.34 -9.51
CA ARG A 93 -8.66 -8.77 -9.44
C ARG A 93 -8.72 -9.46 -10.80
N VAL A 94 -8.10 -8.82 -11.81
CA VAL A 94 -8.11 -9.30 -13.20
C VAL A 94 -6.71 -9.36 -13.80
N THR A 95 -5.70 -9.63 -12.97
CA THR A 95 -4.30 -9.79 -13.40
C THR A 95 -3.92 -11.28 -13.48
N GLU A 96 -2.92 -11.61 -14.29
CA GLU A 96 -2.39 -12.99 -14.39
C GLU A 96 -1.67 -13.43 -13.11
N ASN A 97 -0.95 -12.52 -12.48
CA ASN A 97 -0.12 -12.82 -11.31
C ASN A 97 -0.58 -12.05 -10.07
N LYS A 98 -0.34 -12.65 -8.89
CA LYS A 98 -0.51 -11.95 -7.63
C LYS A 98 0.63 -10.96 -7.42
N VAL A 99 0.27 -9.73 -7.01
CA VAL A 99 1.21 -8.69 -6.59
C VAL A 99 0.74 -8.15 -5.24
N ARG A 100 1.65 -8.02 -4.28
CA ARG A 100 1.40 -7.35 -2.98
C ARG A 100 2.65 -6.61 -2.58
N GLU A 101 2.79 -5.39 -3.06
CA GLU A 101 4.00 -4.59 -2.90
C GLU A 101 3.68 -3.23 -2.28
N ILE A 102 4.61 -2.77 -1.47
CA ILE A 102 4.60 -1.43 -0.88
C ILE A 102 5.93 -0.79 -1.22
N ALA A 103 5.90 0.39 -1.85
CA ALA A 103 7.05 1.24 -2.03
C ALA A 103 6.89 2.50 -1.18
N VAL A 104 7.90 2.82 -0.39
CA VAL A 104 7.91 4.00 0.47
C VAL A 104 9.06 4.91 0.06
N HIS A 105 8.72 6.15 -0.28
CA HIS A 105 9.68 7.21 -0.54
C HIS A 105 9.78 8.08 0.70
N THR A 106 10.96 8.18 1.24
CA THR A 106 11.25 9.10 2.35
C THR A 106 12.19 10.21 1.88
N ASN A 107 12.46 11.15 2.76
CA ASN A 107 13.49 12.18 2.51
C ASN A 107 14.93 11.63 2.42
N ARG A 108 15.16 10.34 2.78
CA ARG A 108 16.50 9.74 2.85
C ARG A 108 16.64 8.42 2.13
N SER A 109 15.55 7.71 1.90
CA SER A 109 15.58 6.34 1.40
C SER A 109 14.39 6.03 0.50
N TYR A 110 14.58 5.00 -0.33
CA TYR A 110 13.53 4.34 -1.05
C TYR A 110 13.44 2.89 -0.55
N ILE A 111 12.26 2.50 -0.07
CA ILE A 111 12.06 1.21 0.58
C ILE A 111 11.06 0.40 -0.23
N LEU A 112 11.43 -0.83 -0.57
CA LEU A 112 10.59 -1.78 -1.28
C LEU A 112 10.25 -2.96 -0.37
N ALA A 113 8.96 -3.23 -0.21
CA ALA A 113 8.43 -4.35 0.56
C ALA A 113 7.56 -5.24 -0.33
N ASP A 114 7.93 -6.50 -0.48
CA ASP A 114 7.12 -7.53 -1.13
C ASP A 114 6.53 -8.45 -0.05
N LEU A 115 5.19 -8.35 0.10
CA LEU A 115 4.46 -9.08 1.12
C LEU A 115 4.24 -10.56 0.76
N LEU A 116 4.34 -10.92 -0.53
CA LEU A 116 4.22 -12.31 -1.00
C LEU A 116 5.52 -13.07 -0.77
N ASN A 117 6.63 -12.49 -1.23
CA ASN A 117 7.96 -13.10 -1.15
C ASN A 117 8.65 -12.81 0.19
N ARG A 118 8.01 -12.05 1.09
CA ARG A 118 8.56 -11.65 2.39
C ARG A 118 9.93 -11.00 2.26
N SER A 119 10.07 -10.11 1.28
CA SER A 119 11.31 -9.38 1.08
C SER A 119 11.14 -7.91 1.41
N LEU A 120 12.18 -7.33 1.98
CA LEU A 120 12.23 -5.92 2.34
C LEU A 120 13.63 -5.41 2.00
N SER A 121 13.70 -4.35 1.22
CA SER A 121 14.96 -3.73 0.81
C SER A 121 14.90 -2.22 0.95
N VAL A 122 16.02 -1.63 1.35
CA VAL A 122 16.21 -0.19 1.49
C VAL A 122 17.30 0.24 0.52
N VAL A 123 16.99 1.21 -0.31
CA VAL A 123 17.94 1.85 -1.22
C VAL A 123 18.22 3.26 -0.69
N ARG A 124 19.49 3.55 -0.45
CA ARG A 124 19.95 4.89 -0.05
C ARG A 124 20.96 5.40 -1.06
N ASN A 125 20.80 6.65 -1.45
CA ASN A 125 21.81 7.32 -2.27
C ASN A 125 22.99 7.70 -1.37
N THR A 126 24.17 7.23 -1.72
CA THR A 126 25.40 7.70 -1.13
C THR A 126 25.93 8.82 -2.01
N ASN A 127 26.24 9.93 -1.42
CA ASN A 127 26.74 11.20 -1.96
C ASN A 127 27.12 11.23 -3.46
N LEU A 128 26.63 12.26 -4.16
CA LEU A 128 27.15 12.72 -5.43
C LEU A 128 28.60 13.21 -5.22
N VAL A 129 29.58 12.47 -5.64
CA VAL A 129 30.96 12.97 -5.75
C VAL A 129 31.08 13.62 -7.12
N ILE A 130 31.08 14.94 -7.16
CA ILE A 130 31.47 15.70 -8.34
C ILE A 130 32.99 15.77 -8.28
N ASP A 131 33.67 15.00 -9.14
CA ASP A 131 35.12 15.15 -9.33
C ASP A 131 35.34 16.36 -10.26
N GLU A 132 35.92 17.44 -9.75
CA GLU A 132 36.15 18.69 -10.48
C GLU A 132 37.36 18.64 -11.45
N GLY A 133 37.86 17.47 -11.74
CA GLY A 133 39.07 17.26 -12.59
C GLY A 133 38.78 16.46 -13.87
N THR A 134 38.65 17.17 -15.00
CA THR A 134 38.65 16.65 -16.37
C THR A 134 37.55 15.63 -16.73
N GLU A 135 36.54 16.12 -17.47
CA GLU A 135 35.37 15.42 -17.99
C GLU A 135 34.40 14.97 -16.90
N SER A 136 33.25 15.64 -16.82
CA SER A 136 32.16 15.45 -15.85
C SER A 136 31.64 14.01 -15.86
N ALA A 137 32.24 13.12 -15.12
CA ALA A 137 31.70 11.80 -14.83
C ALA A 137 30.73 11.93 -13.66
N TYR A 138 29.42 11.93 -13.96
CA TYR A 138 28.37 11.85 -12.98
C TYR A 138 28.35 10.44 -12.40
N ARG A 139 28.86 10.24 -11.20
CA ARG A 139 28.82 8.96 -10.50
C ARG A 139 27.81 9.03 -9.38
N GLN A 140 26.73 8.27 -9.49
CA GLN A 140 25.76 8.07 -8.43
C GLN A 140 25.99 6.68 -7.84
N ASP A 141 26.45 6.60 -6.62
CA ASP A 141 26.52 5.34 -5.88
C ASP A 141 25.24 5.16 -5.05
N SER A 142 24.62 3.98 -5.16
CA SER A 142 23.47 3.58 -4.33
C SER A 142 23.81 2.31 -3.57
N VAL A 143 23.39 2.26 -2.30
CA VAL A 143 23.53 1.07 -1.47
C VAL A 143 22.15 0.45 -1.27
N THR A 144 22.00 -0.81 -1.70
CA THR A 144 20.80 -1.60 -1.43
C THR A 144 21.05 -2.55 -0.27
N GLN A 145 20.30 -2.37 0.81
CA GLN A 145 20.32 -3.24 1.98
C GLN A 145 19.09 -4.14 1.98
N LYS A 146 19.27 -5.45 2.07
CA LYS A 146 18.20 -6.41 2.32
C LYS A 146 17.99 -6.54 3.82
N ILE A 147 16.74 -6.38 4.26
CA ILE A 147 16.36 -6.46 5.67
C ILE A 147 15.85 -7.87 5.96
N PHE A 148 16.30 -8.44 7.05
CA PHE A 148 15.79 -9.73 7.51
C PHE A 148 14.34 -9.59 7.99
N VAL A 149 13.46 -10.42 7.44
CA VAL A 149 12.05 -10.52 7.84
C VAL A 149 11.84 -11.87 8.53
N PRO A 150 11.36 -11.89 9.79
CA PRO A 150 11.10 -13.14 10.50
C PRO A 150 10.08 -14.02 9.78
N MET A 151 10.34 -15.33 9.76
CA MET A 151 9.46 -16.34 9.16
C MET A 151 8.33 -16.73 10.14
N VAL A 152 7.46 -15.76 10.46
CA VAL A 152 6.30 -15.97 11.33
C VAL A 152 5.03 -15.91 10.50
N GLU A 153 4.05 -16.74 10.83
CA GLU A 153 2.76 -16.72 10.14
C GLU A 153 1.93 -15.50 10.57
N PRO A 154 1.44 -14.67 9.62
CA PRO A 154 0.72 -13.43 9.94
C PRO A 154 -0.53 -13.65 10.81
N LEU A 155 -1.35 -14.65 10.50
CA LEU A 155 -2.57 -14.94 11.26
C LEU A 155 -2.25 -15.32 12.71
N ARG A 156 -1.18 -16.07 12.93
CA ARG A 156 -0.73 -16.41 14.30
C ARG A 156 -0.35 -15.16 15.08
N MET A 157 0.36 -14.21 14.45
CA MET A 157 0.72 -12.93 15.10
C MET A 157 -0.52 -12.15 15.50
N GLU A 158 -1.52 -12.07 14.62
CA GLU A 158 -2.77 -11.36 14.87
C GLU A 158 -3.54 -11.98 16.05
N LEU A 159 -3.70 -13.30 16.06
CA LEU A 159 -4.35 -14.01 17.16
C LEU A 159 -3.60 -13.85 18.50
N MET A 160 -2.27 -13.88 18.48
CA MET A 160 -1.47 -13.68 19.69
C MET A 160 -1.59 -12.23 20.20
N ASP A 161 -1.62 -11.24 19.32
CA ASP A 161 -1.85 -9.85 19.70
C ASP A 161 -3.25 -9.67 20.31
N PHE A 162 -4.28 -10.21 19.66
CA PHE A 162 -5.65 -10.17 20.17
C PHE A 162 -5.79 -10.81 21.57
N ILE A 163 -5.24 -12.01 21.76
CA ILE A 163 -5.25 -12.69 23.07
C ILE A 163 -4.49 -11.87 24.12
N GLY A 164 -3.31 -11.34 23.75
CA GLY A 164 -2.52 -10.50 24.62
C GLY A 164 -3.27 -9.21 25.03
N CYS A 165 -4.00 -8.58 24.10
CA CYS A 165 -4.83 -7.42 24.39
C CYS A 165 -5.98 -7.75 25.34
N ALA A 166 -6.69 -8.85 25.06
CA ALA A 166 -7.82 -9.29 25.90
C ALA A 166 -7.41 -9.64 27.33
N THR A 167 -6.25 -10.27 27.51
CA THR A 167 -5.73 -10.68 28.84
C THR A 167 -5.09 -9.54 29.63
N GLN A 168 -4.52 -8.54 28.96
CA GLN A 168 -3.82 -7.40 29.60
C GLN A 168 -4.64 -6.12 29.65
N GLY A 169 -5.84 -6.09 29.07
CA GLY A 169 -6.69 -4.91 29.01
C GLY A 169 -6.12 -3.77 28.17
N ARG A 170 -5.26 -4.08 27.17
CA ARG A 170 -4.70 -3.10 26.24
C ARG A 170 -5.47 -3.05 24.91
N GLU A 171 -5.41 -1.94 24.21
CA GLU A 171 -5.99 -1.82 22.89
C GLU A 171 -5.17 -2.63 21.87
N PRO A 172 -5.83 -3.38 20.93
CA PRO A 172 -5.15 -4.05 19.84
C PRO A 172 -4.58 -3.05 18.83
N ALA A 173 -3.50 -3.43 18.14
CA ALA A 173 -2.90 -2.61 17.10
C ALA A 173 -3.89 -2.33 15.94
N ALA A 174 -4.72 -3.33 15.58
CA ALA A 174 -5.84 -3.18 14.66
C ALA A 174 -7.14 -3.06 15.47
N ASN A 175 -7.55 -1.84 15.78
CA ASN A 175 -8.74 -1.57 16.57
C ASN A 175 -9.96 -1.18 15.72
N GLY A 176 -11.15 -1.21 16.31
CA GLY A 176 -12.41 -0.92 15.62
C GLY A 176 -12.50 0.50 15.04
N ARG A 177 -11.86 1.50 15.64
CA ARG A 177 -11.86 2.88 15.11
C ARG A 177 -11.05 2.97 13.81
N ALA A 178 -9.90 2.30 13.75
CA ALA A 178 -9.09 2.21 12.54
C ALA A 178 -9.88 1.50 11.42
N ALA A 179 -10.58 0.42 11.75
CA ALA A 179 -11.43 -0.30 10.80
C ALA A 179 -12.57 0.58 10.28
N CYS A 180 -13.30 1.30 11.14
CA CYS A 180 -14.35 2.23 10.72
C CYS A 180 -13.80 3.32 9.79
N ARG A 181 -12.65 3.91 10.12
CA ARG A 181 -12.00 4.92 9.27
C ARG A 181 -11.64 4.34 7.89
N ALA A 182 -11.12 3.13 7.84
CA ALA A 182 -10.79 2.49 6.57
C ALA A 182 -12.03 2.22 5.71
N ILE A 183 -13.16 1.82 6.33
CA ILE A 183 -14.43 1.62 5.64
C ILE A 183 -14.99 2.95 5.10
N GLU A 184 -15.02 4.02 5.88
CA GLU A 184 -15.47 5.35 5.45
C GLU A 184 -14.69 5.87 4.25
N ILE A 185 -13.37 5.68 4.25
CA ILE A 185 -12.50 6.03 3.12
C ILE A 185 -12.80 5.14 1.91
N ALA A 186 -12.97 3.83 2.11
CA ALA A 186 -13.30 2.89 1.03
C ALA A 186 -14.65 3.24 0.35
N GLU A 187 -15.66 3.63 1.10
CA GLU A 187 -16.95 4.10 0.56
C GLU A 187 -16.78 5.37 -0.29
N THR A 188 -15.93 6.30 0.15
CA THR A 188 -15.60 7.50 -0.61
C THR A 188 -14.89 7.15 -1.92
N VAL A 189 -13.93 6.23 -1.88
CA VAL A 189 -13.17 5.72 -3.02
C VAL A 189 -14.10 5.06 -4.05
N ILE A 190 -15.02 4.22 -3.60
CA ILE A 190 -16.02 3.56 -4.47
C ILE A 190 -16.90 4.61 -5.14
N SER A 191 -17.46 5.54 -4.38
CA SER A 191 -18.32 6.59 -4.91
C SER A 191 -17.62 7.44 -5.99
N GLN A 192 -16.35 7.76 -5.80
CA GLN A 192 -15.56 8.48 -6.78
C GLN A 192 -15.29 7.65 -8.04
N ALA A 193 -14.95 6.36 -7.88
CA ALA A 193 -14.69 5.47 -9.00
C ALA A 193 -15.93 5.25 -9.89
N GLU A 194 -17.11 5.16 -9.28
CA GLU A 194 -18.38 4.99 -10.00
C GLU A 194 -18.84 6.28 -10.70
N ALA A 195 -18.41 7.44 -10.23
CA ALA A 195 -18.73 8.73 -10.88
C ALA A 195 -17.97 8.97 -12.19
N VAL A 196 -16.89 8.23 -12.44
CA VAL A 196 -16.12 8.31 -13.69
C VAL A 196 -16.80 7.39 -14.74
N PRO A 197 -17.15 7.89 -15.94
CA PRO A 197 -17.74 7.05 -16.97
C PRO A 197 -16.86 5.85 -17.29
N ALA A 198 -17.43 4.66 -17.28
CA ALA A 198 -16.71 3.44 -17.67
C ALA A 198 -16.29 3.54 -19.15
N VAL A 199 -15.07 3.07 -19.43
CA VAL A 199 -14.62 2.91 -20.83
C VAL A 199 -15.53 1.90 -21.49
N SER A 200 -16.33 2.31 -22.50
CA SER A 200 -17.09 1.37 -23.32
C SER A 200 -16.10 0.55 -24.14
N VAL A 201 -15.82 -0.66 -23.70
CA VAL A 201 -15.11 -1.65 -24.52
C VAL A 201 -16.06 -2.00 -25.65
N GLY A 202 -15.86 -1.41 -26.83
CA GLY A 202 -16.63 -1.74 -28.04
C GLY A 202 -16.51 -3.24 -28.26
N GLY A 203 -17.67 -3.93 -28.31
CA GLY A 203 -17.72 -5.35 -28.57
C GLY A 203 -16.99 -5.63 -29.86
N ALA A 204 -15.95 -6.45 -29.81
CA ALA A 204 -15.40 -7.10 -30.97
C ALA A 204 -16.47 -8.10 -31.45
N GLY A 205 -17.10 -7.74 -32.59
CA GLY A 205 -17.98 -8.63 -33.34
C GLY A 205 -17.19 -9.77 -34.00
#